data_83ea0949aa00fb3cdafc24ef445ce73d
#
_entry.id   83ea0949aa00fb3cdafc24ef445ce73d
#
_cell.length_a   1.000
_cell.length_b   1.000
_cell.length_c   1.000
_cell.angle_alpha   90.00
_cell.angle_beta   90.00
_cell.angle_gamma   90.00
#
_symmetry.space_group_name_H-M   'P 1'
#
loop_
_entity.id
_entity.type
_entity.pdbx_description
1 polymer ?
#
loop_
_entity_poly.entity_id
_entity_poly.type
_entity_poly.pdbx_seq_one_letter_code
_entity_poly.pdbx_strand_id
1 'polypeptide(L)'
;MKPRGFTLLEMLVVLALIGVMAGIALPNFSRFLDSFSVRNQWAGVERELADIPYQVFVSGSSFQLNSSSAGKRLSTLPEGWRVEVASPILYRFSGWCEGGRLAVISAGGERRNYQLAAPACSPTVVAG
;
A
#
# COMPACT_ATOMS: atom_id res chain seq x y z
N MET A 1 30.51 -48.43 -18.82
CA MET A 1 29.97 -47.12 -19.22
C MET A 1 31.09 -46.09 -19.16
N LYS A 2 31.41 -45.44 -20.27
CA LYS A 2 32.37 -44.34 -20.25
C LYS A 2 31.67 -43.09 -19.76
N PRO A 3 32.16 -42.38 -18.75
CA PRO A 3 31.61 -41.10 -18.35
C PRO A 3 31.78 -40.11 -19.52
N ARG A 4 30.66 -39.56 -20.00
CA ARG A 4 30.67 -38.49 -20.98
C ARG A 4 30.82 -37.17 -20.21
N GLY A 5 31.97 -36.54 -20.33
CA GLY A 5 32.20 -35.21 -19.83
C GLY A 5 31.52 -34.15 -20.73
N PHE A 6 31.09 -33.03 -20.15
CA PHE A 6 30.61 -31.90 -20.91
C PHE A 6 31.72 -31.26 -21.74
N THR A 7 31.40 -30.88 -22.96
CA THR A 7 32.34 -30.16 -23.82
C THR A 7 32.33 -28.66 -23.46
N LEU A 8 33.45 -27.99 -23.71
CA LEU A 8 33.60 -26.56 -23.49
C LEU A 8 32.59 -25.75 -24.31
N LEU A 9 32.31 -26.22 -25.53
CA LEU A 9 31.33 -25.65 -26.43
C LEU A 9 29.90 -25.75 -25.84
N GLU A 10 29.56 -26.87 -25.23
CA GLU A 10 28.24 -27.09 -24.63
C GLU A 10 28.01 -26.13 -23.45
N MET A 11 29.02 -25.89 -22.62
CA MET A 11 28.98 -24.90 -21.55
C MET A 11 28.82 -23.46 -22.08
N LEU A 12 29.51 -23.12 -23.17
CA LEU A 12 29.37 -21.80 -23.82
C LEU A 12 27.95 -21.57 -24.34
N VAL A 13 27.35 -22.57 -24.99
CA VAL A 13 25.97 -22.48 -25.50
C VAL A 13 24.98 -22.33 -24.36
N VAL A 14 25.13 -23.07 -23.27
CA VAL A 14 24.25 -22.97 -22.09
C VAL A 14 24.34 -21.59 -21.46
N LEU A 15 25.55 -21.05 -21.27
CA LEU A 15 25.73 -19.70 -20.73
C LEU A 15 25.14 -18.62 -21.63
N ALA A 16 25.28 -18.76 -22.96
CA ALA A 16 24.67 -17.84 -23.92
C ALA A 16 23.15 -17.86 -23.84
N LEU A 17 22.53 -19.04 -23.75
CA LEU A 17 21.07 -19.18 -23.59
C LEU A 17 20.56 -18.56 -22.29
N ILE A 18 21.26 -18.81 -21.17
CA ILE A 18 20.94 -18.23 -19.88
C ILE A 18 21.03 -16.70 -19.96
N GLY A 19 22.07 -16.16 -20.60
CA GLY A 19 22.23 -14.72 -20.78
C GLY A 19 21.08 -14.07 -21.57
N VAL A 20 20.63 -14.71 -22.64
CA VAL A 20 19.49 -14.25 -23.45
C VAL A 20 18.19 -14.28 -22.62
N MET A 21 17.94 -15.38 -21.91
CA MET A 21 16.74 -15.50 -21.05
C MET A 21 16.74 -14.46 -19.94
N ALA A 22 17.88 -14.23 -19.29
CA ALA A 22 18.01 -13.20 -18.25
C ALA A 22 17.75 -11.80 -18.81
N GLY A 23 18.24 -11.48 -20.00
CA GLY A 23 18.02 -10.18 -20.65
C GLY A 23 16.55 -9.87 -20.94
N ILE A 24 15.71 -10.89 -21.16
CA ILE A 24 14.26 -10.71 -21.37
C ILE A 24 13.49 -10.68 -20.04
N ALA A 25 13.94 -11.45 -19.05
CA ALA A 25 13.24 -11.57 -17.77
C ALA A 25 13.39 -10.35 -16.86
N LEU A 26 14.58 -9.73 -16.86
CA LEU A 26 14.90 -8.61 -15.96
C LEU A 26 13.94 -7.40 -16.07
N PRO A 27 13.63 -6.85 -17.26
CA PRO A 27 12.75 -5.67 -17.34
C PRO A 27 11.30 -5.96 -16.92
N ASN A 28 10.84 -7.19 -17.09
CA ASN A 28 9.50 -7.59 -16.64
C ASN A 28 9.42 -7.77 -15.13
N PHE A 29 10.51 -8.21 -14.53
CA PHE A 29 10.60 -8.41 -13.08
C PHE A 29 10.59 -7.07 -12.31
N SER A 30 11.28 -6.04 -12.81
CA SER A 30 11.25 -4.72 -12.17
C SER A 30 9.85 -4.11 -12.17
N ARG A 31 9.12 -4.19 -13.28
CA ARG A 31 7.72 -3.74 -13.36
C ARG A 31 6.79 -4.49 -12.41
N PHE A 32 7.03 -5.79 -12.25
CA PHE A 32 6.28 -6.62 -11.29
C PHE A 32 6.53 -6.16 -9.85
N LEU A 33 7.79 -5.92 -9.47
CA LEU A 33 8.14 -5.42 -8.14
C LEU A 33 7.52 -4.05 -7.84
N ASP A 34 7.53 -3.14 -8.81
CA ASP A 34 6.93 -1.81 -8.66
C ASP A 34 5.42 -1.92 -8.40
N SER A 35 4.72 -2.74 -9.18
CA SER A 35 3.28 -2.97 -8.99
C SER A 35 2.96 -3.60 -7.64
N PHE A 36 3.81 -4.51 -7.16
CA PHE A 36 3.66 -5.15 -5.87
C PHE A 36 3.87 -4.17 -4.72
N SER A 37 4.88 -3.31 -4.84
CA SER A 37 5.18 -2.28 -3.84
C SER A 37 4.02 -1.29 -3.68
N VAL A 38 3.44 -0.80 -4.78
CA VAL A 38 2.29 0.12 -4.75
C VAL A 38 1.07 -0.53 -4.10
N ARG A 39 0.77 -1.79 -4.42
CA ARG A 39 -0.34 -2.53 -3.78
C ARG A 39 -0.15 -2.66 -2.27
N ASN A 40 1.07 -2.95 -1.82
CA ASN A 40 1.38 -3.05 -0.40
C ASN A 40 1.25 -1.70 0.32
N GLN A 41 1.63 -0.60 -0.33
CA GLN A 41 1.47 0.75 0.20
C GLN A 41 -0.02 1.08 0.42
N TRP A 42 -0.88 0.82 -0.57
CA TRP A 42 -2.34 1.00 -0.43
C TRP A 42 -2.92 0.15 0.70
N ALA A 43 -2.54 -1.14 0.75
CA ALA A 43 -2.99 -2.03 1.83
C ALA A 43 -2.51 -1.58 3.21
N GLY A 44 -1.32 -0.98 3.31
CA GLY A 44 -0.80 -0.38 4.53
C GLY A 44 -1.67 0.79 5.01
N VAL A 45 -2.00 1.71 4.14
CA VAL A 45 -2.87 2.86 4.43
C VAL A 45 -4.26 2.41 4.86
N GLU A 46 -4.85 1.45 4.14
CA GLU A 46 -6.18 0.91 4.47
C GLU A 46 -6.20 0.25 5.85
N ARG A 47 -5.16 -0.51 6.18
CA ARG A 47 -5.01 -1.15 7.50
C ARG A 47 -4.88 -0.11 8.61
N GLU A 48 -4.07 0.92 8.40
CA GLU A 48 -3.88 1.98 9.38
C GLU A 48 -5.15 2.79 9.61
N LEU A 49 -5.93 3.08 8.55
CA LEU A 49 -7.25 3.70 8.67
C LEU A 49 -8.21 2.84 9.50
N ALA A 50 -8.19 1.53 9.29
CA ALA A 50 -9.03 0.59 10.04
C ALA A 50 -8.64 0.49 11.53
N ASP A 51 -7.38 0.74 11.86
CA ASP A 51 -6.86 0.66 13.23
C ASP A 51 -7.10 1.94 14.06
N ILE A 52 -7.45 3.06 13.45
CA ILE A 52 -7.65 4.32 14.17
C ILE A 52 -8.65 4.19 15.33
N PRO A 53 -9.83 3.57 15.19
CA PRO A 53 -10.78 3.44 16.30
C PRO A 53 -10.19 2.68 17.50
N TYR A 54 -9.44 1.63 17.25
CA TYR A 54 -8.76 0.86 18.29
C TYR A 54 -7.69 1.68 19.00
N GLN A 55 -6.86 2.40 18.25
CA GLN A 55 -5.82 3.27 18.84
C GLN A 55 -6.41 4.40 19.67
N VAL A 56 -7.52 4.98 19.25
CA VAL A 56 -8.25 6.02 20.02
C VAL A 56 -8.82 5.43 21.30
N PHE A 57 -9.40 4.24 21.23
CA PHE A 57 -9.90 3.52 22.42
C PHE A 57 -8.79 3.25 23.43
N VAL A 58 -7.64 2.72 22.99
CA VAL A 58 -6.49 2.43 23.86
C VAL A 58 -5.88 3.68 24.46
N SER A 59 -5.82 4.79 23.68
CA SER A 59 -5.29 6.06 24.18
C SER A 59 -6.22 6.77 25.16
N GLY A 60 -7.49 6.41 25.22
CA GLY A 60 -8.51 7.04 26.05
C GLY A 60 -8.82 8.50 25.70
N SER A 61 -8.37 8.96 24.53
CA SER A 61 -8.52 10.35 24.09
C SER A 61 -9.26 10.42 22.77
N SER A 62 -10.29 11.25 22.68
CA SER A 62 -10.99 11.49 21.42
C SER A 62 -10.07 12.16 20.41
N PHE A 63 -10.20 11.81 19.13
CA PHE A 63 -9.38 12.32 18.06
C PHE A 63 -10.24 12.77 16.87
N GLN A 64 -9.85 13.87 16.24
CA GLN A 64 -10.49 14.37 15.04
C GLN A 64 -9.56 14.24 13.84
N LEU A 65 -9.97 13.44 12.86
CA LEU A 65 -9.25 13.29 11.61
C LEU A 65 -9.67 14.39 10.64
N ASN A 66 -8.70 15.20 10.24
CA ASN A 66 -8.83 16.20 9.19
C ASN A 66 -7.61 16.16 8.26
N SER A 67 -7.64 16.91 7.17
CA SER A 67 -6.54 16.87 6.18
C SER A 67 -5.18 17.25 6.76
N SER A 68 -5.11 18.09 7.79
CA SER A 68 -3.87 18.48 8.46
C SER A 68 -3.37 17.45 9.48
N SER A 69 -4.27 16.75 10.16
CA SER A 69 -3.92 15.74 11.15
C SER A 69 -3.66 14.36 10.55
N ALA A 70 -4.23 14.09 9.36
CA ALA A 70 -4.13 12.80 8.70
C ALA A 70 -2.68 12.40 8.41
N GLY A 71 -1.87 13.30 7.88
CA GLY A 71 -0.47 13.04 7.60
C GLY A 71 0.40 12.77 8.84
N LYS A 72 -0.01 13.27 10.01
CA LYS A 72 0.67 12.99 11.29
C LYS A 72 0.20 11.68 11.92
N ARG A 73 -1.05 11.32 11.66
CA ARG A 73 -1.68 10.13 12.25
C ARG A 73 -1.35 8.86 11.48
N LEU A 74 -1.30 8.96 10.15
CA LEU A 74 -0.98 7.84 9.26
C LEU A 74 0.53 7.74 9.10
N SER A 75 1.17 6.96 9.97
CA SER A 75 2.62 6.78 10.00
C SER A 75 3.16 5.99 8.81
N THR A 76 2.33 5.13 8.22
CA THR A 76 2.66 4.33 7.04
C THR A 76 2.40 5.04 5.72
N LEU A 77 1.93 6.30 5.78
CA LEU A 77 1.68 7.07 4.56
C LEU A 77 3.00 7.31 3.82
N PRO A 78 3.16 6.79 2.59
CA PRO A 78 4.39 6.94 1.83
C PRO A 78 4.70 8.42 1.53
N GLU A 79 5.96 8.71 1.31
CA GLU A 79 6.40 10.06 0.96
C GLU A 79 5.71 10.57 -0.32
N GLY A 80 5.27 11.81 -0.30
CA GLY A 80 4.56 12.44 -1.42
C GLY A 80 3.07 12.08 -1.53
N TRP A 81 2.57 11.20 -0.65
CA TRP A 81 1.14 10.92 -0.59
C TRP A 81 0.39 11.97 0.23
N ARG A 82 -0.88 12.17 -0.10
CA ARG A 82 -1.74 13.15 0.57
C ARG A 82 -3.08 12.54 0.94
N VAL A 83 -3.63 13.03 2.05
CA VAL A 83 -4.99 12.67 2.48
C VAL A 83 -5.85 13.93 2.50
N GLU A 84 -6.96 13.87 1.80
CA GLU A 84 -7.96 14.92 1.76
C GLU A 84 -9.21 14.43 2.48
N VAL A 85 -9.59 15.09 3.54
CA VAL A 85 -10.78 14.78 4.34
C VAL A 85 -11.87 15.78 3.99
N ALA A 86 -13.00 15.30 3.47
CA ALA A 86 -14.10 16.16 3.04
C ALA A 86 -14.74 16.92 4.19
N SER A 87 -14.89 16.26 5.33
CA SER A 87 -15.34 16.87 6.59
C SER A 87 -14.63 16.19 7.75
N PRO A 88 -14.28 16.91 8.83
CA PRO A 88 -13.60 16.32 9.97
C PRO A 88 -14.36 15.10 10.51
N ILE A 89 -13.64 14.00 10.74
CA ILE A 89 -14.20 12.75 11.21
C ILE A 89 -13.83 12.58 12.68
N LEU A 90 -14.84 12.53 13.55
CA LEU A 90 -14.62 12.41 14.99
C LEU A 90 -14.56 10.94 15.40
N TYR A 91 -13.49 10.59 16.08
CA TYR A 91 -13.29 9.32 16.78
C TYR A 91 -13.37 9.58 18.28
N ARG A 92 -14.32 8.95 18.94
CA ARG A 92 -14.52 9.10 20.38
C ARG A 92 -13.66 8.10 21.16
N PHE A 93 -13.26 8.47 22.36
CA PHE A 93 -12.46 7.63 23.26
C PHE A 93 -13.09 6.25 23.54
N SER A 94 -14.41 6.12 23.35
CA SER A 94 -15.11 4.84 23.44
C SER A 94 -14.86 3.89 22.25
N GLY A 95 -14.07 4.30 21.25
CA GLY A 95 -13.87 3.58 20.00
C GLY A 95 -14.97 3.81 18.96
N TRP A 96 -16.00 4.62 19.30
CA TRP A 96 -17.05 4.97 18.37
C TRP A 96 -16.61 6.08 17.40
N CYS A 97 -16.93 5.94 16.13
CA CYS A 97 -16.61 6.88 15.08
C CYS A 97 -17.87 7.41 14.40
N GLU A 98 -17.90 8.70 14.09
CA GLU A 98 -19.06 9.33 13.44
C GLU A 98 -19.18 8.98 11.96
N GLY A 99 -18.12 8.46 11.37
CA GLY A 99 -18.06 8.18 9.93
C GLY A 99 -17.74 9.42 9.11
N GLY A 100 -17.50 9.21 7.82
CA GLY A 100 -17.19 10.29 6.89
C GLY A 100 -16.56 9.79 5.61
N ARG A 101 -16.07 10.73 4.82
CA ARG A 101 -15.40 10.43 3.54
C ARG A 101 -14.03 11.09 3.50
N LEU A 102 -13.08 10.36 2.96
CA LEU A 102 -11.76 10.90 2.68
C LEU A 102 -11.23 10.37 1.35
N ALA A 103 -10.27 11.04 0.79
CA ALA A 103 -9.53 10.59 -0.38
C ALA A 103 -8.05 10.50 -0.03
N VAL A 104 -7.41 9.45 -0.50
CA VAL A 104 -5.96 9.29 -0.45
C VAL A 104 -5.43 9.42 -1.87
N ILE A 105 -4.40 10.23 -2.03
CA ILE A 105 -3.79 10.52 -3.32
C ILE A 105 -2.33 10.10 -3.25
N SER A 106 -1.94 9.16 -4.11
CA SER A 106 -0.55 8.70 -4.20
C SER A 106 0.36 9.76 -4.82
N ALA A 107 1.67 9.60 -4.66
CA ALA A 107 2.66 10.47 -5.31
C ALA A 107 2.54 10.46 -6.84
N GLY A 108 2.06 9.36 -7.44
CA GLY A 108 1.78 9.24 -8.87
C GLY A 108 0.45 9.85 -9.32
N GLY A 109 -0.34 10.43 -8.40
CA GLY A 109 -1.63 11.06 -8.69
C GLY A 109 -2.83 10.10 -8.70
N GLU A 110 -2.65 8.81 -8.40
CA GLU A 110 -3.77 7.89 -8.23
C GLU A 110 -4.58 8.30 -7.01
N ARG A 111 -5.88 8.51 -7.19
CA ARG A 111 -6.82 8.91 -6.15
C ARG A 111 -7.76 7.75 -5.81
N ARG A 112 -7.85 7.40 -4.54
CA ARG A 112 -8.85 6.47 -4.01
C ARG A 112 -9.72 7.16 -2.98
N ASN A 113 -11.02 7.06 -3.17
CA ASN A 113 -11.99 7.60 -2.24
C ASN A 113 -12.45 6.49 -1.28
N TYR A 114 -12.49 6.81 -0.01
CA TYR A 114 -12.89 5.90 1.05
C TYR A 114 -14.11 6.44 1.77
N GLN A 115 -15.07 5.56 1.99
CA GLN A 115 -16.17 5.75 2.91
C GLN A 115 -15.81 5.07 4.23
N LEU A 116 -15.85 5.83 5.32
CA LEU A 116 -15.72 5.31 6.67
C LEU A 116 -17.11 5.27 7.29
N ALA A 117 -17.68 4.07 7.42
CA ALA A 117 -19.05 3.91 7.93
C ALA A 117 -19.06 3.81 9.45
N ALA A 118 -19.86 4.67 10.09
CA ALA A 118 -20.10 4.55 11.53
C ALA A 118 -20.74 3.19 11.88
N PRO A 119 -20.49 2.64 13.06
CA PRO A 119 -19.66 3.16 14.16
C PRO A 119 -18.19 2.72 14.10
N ALA A 120 -17.86 1.73 13.28
CA ALA A 120 -16.53 1.12 13.26
C ALA A 120 -15.52 1.87 12.36
N CYS A 121 -15.99 2.68 11.42
CA CYS A 121 -15.18 3.39 10.43
C CYS A 121 -14.19 2.50 9.66
N SER A 122 -14.60 1.28 9.35
CA SER A 122 -13.85 0.43 8.44
C SER A 122 -13.81 1.08 7.05
N PRO A 123 -12.63 1.24 6.46
CA PRO A 123 -12.51 1.88 5.17
C PRO A 123 -13.08 0.98 4.05
N THR A 124 -13.92 1.54 3.22
CA THR A 124 -14.42 0.91 2.00
C THR A 124 -14.14 1.82 0.82
N VAL A 125 -13.56 1.27 -0.25
CA VAL A 125 -13.30 2.03 -1.47
C VAL A 125 -14.63 2.31 -2.16
N VAL A 126 -14.86 3.58 -2.52
CA VAL A 126 -16.06 4.02 -3.23
C VAL A 126 -15.67 4.71 -4.53
N ALA A 127 -16.54 4.62 -5.54
CA ALA A 127 -16.35 5.36 -6.77
C ALA A 127 -16.40 6.87 -6.48
N GLY A 128 -15.50 7.60 -7.13
CA GLY A 128 -15.40 9.06 -7.02
C GLY A 128 -16.47 9.78 -7.80
#